data_67a4a76a55bcf6fca5f24dac3f1551c9
#
_entry.id   67a4a76a55bcf6fca5f24dac3f1551c9
#
_cell.length_a   1.000
_cell.length_b   1.000
_cell.length_c   1.000
_cell.angle_alpha   90.00
_cell.angle_beta   90.00
_cell.angle_gamma   90.00
#
_symmetry.space_group_name_H-M   'P 1'
#
loop_
_entity.id
_entity.type
_entity.pdbx_description
1 polymer ?
#
loop_
_entity_poly.entity_id
_entity_poly.type
_entity_poly.pdbx_seq_one_letter_code
_entity_poly.pdbx_strand_id
1 'polypeptide(L)'
;MNDKTNSNNLIKEQNPKQKSADQLQNITNEDLLQKKKKHKLSEQEYEDKLNYLQQKYPKCFTSPPSPLAIEIHKELHILEKNIISKTKINRILARYVRSKDYRKSLIENADRLNLDGSFHSKVTKKQLTRQKWKKSFKAKQQDLDSNYNKEQEIDL
;
A
#
# COMPACT_ATOMS: atom_id res chain seq x y z
N MET A 1 15.92 -51.16 -54.59
CA MET A 1 14.50 -51.08 -54.84
C MET A 1 13.87 -50.64 -53.54
N ASN A 2 13.68 -49.34 -53.38
CA ASN A 2 12.45 -48.56 -53.51
C ASN A 2 11.40 -49.08 -52.54
N ASP A 3 10.94 -48.35 -51.54
CA ASP A 3 10.06 -47.17 -51.70
C ASP A 3 9.97 -46.31 -50.45
N LYS A 4 9.89 -45.05 -50.76
CA LYS A 4 9.58 -43.94 -49.88
C LYS A 4 8.06 -43.94 -49.55
N THR A 5 7.66 -43.75 -48.30
CA THR A 5 6.39 -43.08 -48.01
C THR A 5 6.57 -42.04 -46.93
N ASN A 6 6.47 -40.85 -47.38
CA ASN A 6 6.41 -39.60 -46.65
C ASN A 6 5.01 -39.47 -46.01
N SER A 7 4.97 -39.30 -44.70
CA SER A 7 3.72 -38.89 -44.02
C SER A 7 3.98 -37.60 -43.26
N ASN A 8 3.62 -36.50 -43.87
CA ASN A 8 3.54 -35.18 -43.29
C ASN A 8 2.58 -35.16 -42.09
N ASN A 9 3.11 -35.06 -40.91
CA ASN A 9 2.34 -34.76 -39.71
C ASN A 9 2.31 -33.24 -39.52
N LEU A 10 1.22 -32.63 -39.97
CA LEU A 10 0.90 -31.22 -39.84
C LEU A 10 0.54 -30.98 -38.36
N ILE A 11 1.50 -30.57 -37.56
CA ILE A 11 1.24 -30.09 -36.21
C ILE A 11 0.59 -28.70 -36.35
N LYS A 12 -0.71 -28.62 -36.13
CA LYS A 12 -1.43 -27.36 -35.96
C LYS A 12 -0.93 -26.69 -34.68
N GLU A 13 -0.09 -25.68 -34.82
CA GLU A 13 0.22 -24.74 -33.75
C GLU A 13 -1.06 -24.06 -33.27
N GLN A 14 -1.55 -24.46 -32.14
CA GLN A 14 -2.62 -23.75 -31.44
C GLN A 14 -2.03 -22.54 -30.73
N ASN A 15 -2.42 -21.38 -31.19
CA ASN A 15 -2.05 -20.05 -30.72
C ASN A 15 -2.34 -19.90 -29.20
N PRO A 16 -1.35 -19.62 -28.34
CA PRO A 16 -1.56 -19.55 -26.88
C PRO A 16 -2.34 -18.32 -26.41
N LYS A 17 -2.74 -17.43 -27.31
CA LYS A 17 -3.45 -16.18 -26.96
C LYS A 17 -4.96 -16.31 -26.75
N GLN A 18 -5.57 -17.45 -27.04
CA GLN A 18 -7.02 -17.63 -26.87
C GLN A 18 -7.47 -18.20 -25.51
N LYS A 19 -6.54 -18.66 -24.65
CA LYS A 19 -6.90 -19.23 -23.33
C LYS A 19 -7.08 -18.19 -22.21
N SER A 20 -6.80 -16.92 -22.44
CA SER A 20 -6.85 -15.88 -21.40
C SER A 20 -8.16 -15.07 -21.36
N ALA A 21 -9.05 -15.21 -22.34
CA ALA A 21 -10.28 -14.42 -22.39
C ALA A 21 -11.46 -15.07 -21.64
N ASP A 22 -11.54 -16.39 -21.59
CA ASP A 22 -12.67 -17.10 -20.99
C ASP A 22 -12.58 -17.29 -19.46
N GLN A 23 -11.42 -17.03 -18.84
CA GLN A 23 -11.26 -17.11 -17.39
C GLN A 23 -11.60 -15.81 -16.64
N LEU A 24 -11.93 -14.73 -17.34
CA LEU A 24 -12.19 -13.42 -16.74
C LEU A 24 -13.67 -13.15 -16.40
N GLN A 25 -14.60 -14.04 -16.73
CA GLN A 25 -16.03 -13.72 -16.70
C GLN A 25 -16.82 -14.18 -15.47
N ASN A 26 -16.19 -14.79 -14.44
CA ASN A 26 -16.94 -15.25 -13.25
C ASN A 26 -16.33 -14.83 -11.90
N ILE A 27 -15.74 -13.64 -11.81
CA ILE A 27 -15.37 -13.08 -10.49
C ILE A 27 -16.61 -12.39 -9.93
N THR A 28 -17.31 -13.04 -9.01
CA THR A 28 -18.46 -12.43 -8.33
C THR A 28 -18.03 -11.27 -7.45
N ASN A 29 -18.94 -10.32 -7.21
CA ASN A 29 -18.70 -9.21 -6.29
C ASN A 29 -18.31 -9.69 -4.87
N GLU A 30 -18.75 -10.89 -4.49
CA GLU A 30 -18.38 -11.54 -3.23
C GLU A 30 -16.92 -11.97 -3.21
N ASP A 31 -16.38 -12.51 -4.32
CA ASP A 31 -14.96 -12.86 -4.42
C ASP A 31 -14.05 -11.64 -4.33
N LEU A 32 -14.48 -10.52 -4.93
CA LEU A 32 -13.77 -9.24 -4.82
C LEU A 32 -13.81 -8.67 -3.39
N LEU A 33 -14.94 -8.82 -2.70
CA LEU A 33 -15.11 -8.44 -1.30
C LEU A 33 -14.28 -9.33 -0.37
N GLN A 34 -14.25 -10.64 -0.59
CA GLN A 34 -13.42 -11.57 0.18
C GLN A 34 -11.94 -11.35 -0.07
N LYS A 35 -11.51 -11.10 -1.32
CA LYS A 35 -10.13 -10.69 -1.63
C LYS A 35 -9.74 -9.39 -0.92
N LYS A 36 -10.62 -8.39 -0.87
CA LYS A 36 -10.39 -7.14 -0.10
C LYS A 36 -10.28 -7.40 1.40
N LYS A 37 -11.06 -8.31 1.97
CA LYS A 37 -10.99 -8.68 3.41
C LYS A 37 -9.69 -9.42 3.75
N LYS A 38 -9.24 -10.36 2.92
CA LYS A 38 -7.97 -11.11 3.12
C LYS A 38 -6.72 -10.22 3.12
N HIS A 39 -6.81 -9.02 2.57
CA HIS A 39 -5.68 -8.09 2.48
C HIS A 39 -5.68 -7.00 3.58
N LYS A 40 -6.67 -6.95 4.45
CA LYS A 40 -6.69 -5.97 5.55
C LYS A 40 -5.78 -6.46 6.67
N LEU A 41 -4.81 -5.61 7.07
CA LEU A 41 -3.96 -5.86 8.23
C LEU A 41 -4.84 -5.79 9.49
N SER A 42 -4.83 -6.83 10.32
CA SER A 42 -5.56 -6.82 11.59
C SER A 42 -4.89 -5.87 12.58
N GLU A 43 -5.61 -5.49 13.66
CA GLU A 43 -5.05 -4.63 14.70
C GLU A 43 -3.88 -5.32 15.38
N GLN A 44 -4.08 -6.55 15.83
CA GLN A 44 -3.04 -7.34 16.48
C GLN A 44 -1.81 -7.52 15.60
N GLU A 45 -2.00 -7.90 14.33
CA GLU A 45 -0.88 -8.06 13.39
C GLU A 45 -0.12 -6.74 13.17
N TYR A 46 -0.82 -5.60 13.18
CA TYR A 46 -0.18 -4.30 13.10
C TYR A 46 0.71 -4.02 14.31
N GLU A 47 0.18 -4.22 15.51
CA GLU A 47 0.90 -3.99 16.75
C GLU A 47 2.12 -4.90 16.89
N ASP A 48 1.97 -6.20 16.63
CA ASP A 48 3.06 -7.17 16.68
C ASP A 48 4.21 -6.78 15.72
N LYS A 49 3.85 -6.41 14.48
CA LYS A 49 4.87 -6.03 13.48
C LYS A 49 5.45 -4.66 13.76
N LEU A 50 4.69 -3.71 14.29
CA LEU A 50 5.21 -2.42 14.70
C LEU A 50 6.18 -2.58 15.88
N ASN A 51 5.83 -3.35 16.90
CA ASN A 51 6.69 -3.67 18.03
C ASN A 51 8.01 -4.32 17.56
N TYR A 52 7.93 -5.27 16.63
CA TYR A 52 9.11 -5.86 16.01
C TYR A 52 10.01 -4.80 15.35
N LEU A 53 9.44 -3.89 14.58
CA LEU A 53 10.22 -2.82 13.93
C LEU A 53 10.81 -1.83 14.94
N GLN A 54 10.11 -1.53 16.04
CA GLN A 54 10.60 -0.67 17.12
C GLN A 54 11.77 -1.30 17.88
N GLN A 55 11.70 -2.61 18.12
CA GLN A 55 12.80 -3.35 18.78
C GLN A 55 14.02 -3.44 17.88
N LYS A 56 13.83 -3.66 16.58
CA LYS A 56 14.92 -3.82 15.63
C LYS A 56 15.56 -2.50 15.20
N TYR A 57 14.75 -1.44 15.09
CA TYR A 57 15.17 -0.09 14.66
C TYR A 57 14.79 0.99 15.68
N PRO A 58 15.25 0.91 16.94
CA PRO A 58 14.81 1.79 18.02
C PRO A 58 15.16 3.26 17.79
N LYS A 59 16.21 3.53 17.01
CA LYS A 59 16.63 4.91 16.70
C LYS A 59 15.71 5.60 15.68
N CYS A 60 15.04 4.82 14.84
CA CYS A 60 14.14 5.33 13.81
C CYS A 60 12.68 5.33 14.30
N PHE A 61 12.23 4.22 14.90
CA PHE A 61 10.88 4.09 15.44
C PHE A 61 10.82 4.45 16.93
N THR A 62 11.10 5.70 17.23
CA THR A 62 11.16 6.23 18.60
C THR A 62 9.77 6.41 19.24
N SER A 63 9.75 6.53 20.56
CA SER A 63 8.59 6.99 21.33
C SER A 63 9.00 8.21 22.16
N PRO A 64 8.50 9.44 21.90
CA PRO A 64 7.54 9.80 20.83
C PRO A 64 8.10 9.61 19.42
N PRO A 65 7.21 9.43 18.41
CA PRO A 65 7.62 9.19 17.02
C PRO A 65 8.44 10.34 16.43
N SER A 66 9.50 10.00 15.70
CA SER A 66 10.29 10.95 14.91
C SER A 66 9.94 10.90 13.43
N PRO A 67 10.11 11.98 12.65
CA PRO A 67 9.88 11.96 11.21
C PRO A 67 10.79 10.95 10.51
N LEU A 68 10.20 10.04 9.74
CA LEU A 68 10.94 9.03 9.00
C LEU A 68 11.55 9.58 7.71
N ALA A 69 12.68 9.01 7.28
CA ALA A 69 13.30 9.29 5.99
C ALA A 69 12.32 9.11 4.83
N ILE A 70 12.49 9.90 3.78
CA ILE A 70 11.74 9.73 2.54
C ILE A 70 12.18 8.40 1.93
N GLU A 71 11.19 7.61 1.45
CA GLU A 71 11.42 6.30 0.83
C GLU A 71 11.97 5.19 1.76
N ILE A 72 11.95 5.37 3.06
CA ILE A 72 12.39 4.38 4.07
C ILE A 72 11.78 2.98 3.84
N HIS A 73 10.60 2.91 3.21
CA HIS A 73 9.96 1.65 2.85
C HIS A 73 10.80 0.81 1.89
N LYS A 74 11.63 1.42 1.03
CA LYS A 74 12.50 0.71 0.09
C LYS A 74 13.58 -0.07 0.82
N GLU A 75 14.22 0.55 1.82
CA GLU A 75 15.20 -0.12 2.68
C GLU A 75 14.56 -1.28 3.45
N LEU A 76 13.42 -1.03 4.10
CA LEU A 76 12.67 -2.07 4.81
C LEU A 76 12.25 -3.23 3.90
N HIS A 77 11.91 -2.98 2.63
CA HIS A 77 11.60 -4.03 1.68
C HIS A 77 12.79 -4.96 1.39
N ILE A 78 14.01 -4.45 1.48
CA ILE A 78 15.23 -5.22 1.26
C ILE A 78 15.61 -5.99 2.53
N LEU A 79 15.64 -5.29 3.66
CA LEU A 79 16.10 -5.83 4.93
C LEU A 79 15.13 -6.83 5.55
N GLU A 80 13.82 -6.61 5.37
CA GLU A 80 12.77 -7.42 6.00
C GLU A 80 12.08 -8.40 5.03
N LYS A 81 12.61 -8.59 3.83
CA LYS A 81 11.97 -9.39 2.76
C LYS A 81 11.55 -10.80 3.17
N ASN A 82 12.27 -11.41 4.11
CA ASN A 82 12.04 -12.78 4.56
C ASN A 82 11.07 -12.86 5.76
N ILE A 83 10.81 -11.73 6.45
CA ILE A 83 10.04 -11.67 7.70
C ILE A 83 8.69 -10.97 7.48
N ILE A 84 8.69 -9.90 6.70
CA ILE A 84 7.51 -9.08 6.44
C ILE A 84 7.39 -8.82 4.94
N SER A 85 6.25 -9.16 4.35
CA SER A 85 6.02 -8.88 2.92
C SER A 85 5.98 -7.37 2.64
N LYS A 86 6.40 -6.98 1.42
CA LYS A 86 6.38 -5.57 0.97
C LYS A 86 5.03 -4.88 1.19
N THR A 87 3.95 -5.59 0.89
CA THR A 87 2.58 -5.08 1.07
C THR A 87 2.27 -4.80 2.55
N LYS A 88 2.70 -5.68 3.46
CA LYS A 88 2.51 -5.50 4.90
C LYS A 88 3.36 -4.34 5.41
N ILE A 89 4.63 -4.23 5.01
CA ILE A 89 5.49 -3.07 5.35
C ILE A 89 4.81 -1.76 4.95
N ASN A 90 4.35 -1.65 3.70
CA ASN A 90 3.68 -0.43 3.22
C ASN A 90 2.43 -0.08 4.05
N ARG A 91 1.66 -1.09 4.48
CA ARG A 91 0.46 -0.88 5.32
C ARG A 91 0.80 -0.45 6.74
N ILE A 92 1.81 -1.07 7.34
CA ILE A 92 2.31 -0.72 8.68
C ILE A 92 2.78 0.73 8.66
N LEU A 93 3.65 1.10 7.72
CA LEU A 93 4.15 2.46 7.59
C LEU A 93 3.04 3.47 7.29
N ALA A 94 2.11 3.13 6.38
CA ALA A 94 0.98 4.00 6.07
C ALA A 94 0.09 4.26 7.31
N ARG A 95 -0.09 3.28 8.18
CA ARG A 95 -0.83 3.43 9.43
C ARG A 95 -0.03 4.22 10.46
N TYR A 96 1.26 3.91 10.63
CA TYR A 96 2.17 4.60 11.54
C TYR A 96 2.25 6.10 11.26
N VAL A 97 2.48 6.50 10.00
CA VAL A 97 2.57 7.92 9.61
C VAL A 97 1.22 8.67 9.67
N ARG A 98 0.10 7.95 9.77
CA ARG A 98 -1.23 8.55 9.98
C ARG A 98 -1.58 8.73 11.45
N SER A 99 -0.83 8.15 12.37
CA SER A 99 -1.07 8.29 13.81
C SER A 99 -1.04 9.76 14.24
N LYS A 100 -1.76 10.08 15.31
CA LYS A 100 -1.81 11.47 15.82
C LYS A 100 -0.43 11.92 16.28
N ASP A 101 0.31 11.05 16.94
CA ASP A 101 1.59 11.38 17.54
C ASP A 101 2.68 11.56 16.47
N TYR A 102 2.71 10.71 15.43
CA TYR A 102 3.60 10.95 14.29
C TYR A 102 3.32 12.28 13.58
N ARG A 103 2.04 12.66 13.44
CA ARG A 103 1.67 13.95 12.83
C ARG A 103 2.09 15.16 13.68
N LYS A 104 2.12 15.02 15.00
CA LYS A 104 2.66 16.07 15.90
C LYS A 104 4.15 16.26 15.71
N SER A 105 4.91 15.19 15.43
CA SER A 105 6.36 15.28 15.18
C SER A 105 6.71 15.93 13.84
N LEU A 106 5.77 15.97 12.88
CA LEU A 106 5.96 16.61 11.58
C LEU A 106 5.83 18.13 11.70
N ILE A 107 6.86 18.79 12.20
CA ILE A 107 7.00 20.25 12.25
C ILE A 107 8.02 20.72 11.22
N GLU A 108 7.98 22.02 10.87
CA GLU A 108 8.95 22.61 9.96
C GLU A 108 10.36 22.50 10.52
N ASN A 109 11.32 22.13 9.68
CA ASN A 109 12.72 21.91 10.03
C ASN A 109 13.01 20.70 10.96
N ALA A 110 12.01 19.88 11.31
CA ALA A 110 12.28 18.64 12.03
C ALA A 110 13.15 17.70 11.19
N ASP A 111 14.07 17.02 11.85
CA ASP A 111 14.98 16.09 11.18
C ASP A 111 14.28 14.76 10.88
N ARG A 112 14.47 14.27 9.66
CA ARG A 112 14.06 12.93 9.24
C ARG A 112 15.18 11.95 9.48
N LEU A 113 14.84 10.80 10.04
CA LEU A 113 15.81 9.79 10.42
C LEU A 113 15.75 8.58 9.49
N ASN A 114 16.93 8.08 9.12
CA ASN A 114 17.12 6.78 8.48
C ASN A 114 16.91 5.64 9.49
N LEU A 115 16.93 4.37 9.04
CA LEU A 115 16.75 3.21 9.92
C LEU A 115 17.83 3.10 11.01
N ASP A 116 19.04 3.53 10.71
CA ASP A 116 20.16 3.56 11.65
C ASP A 116 20.12 4.74 12.64
N GLY A 117 19.16 5.65 12.47
CA GLY A 117 19.00 6.88 13.24
C GLY A 117 19.84 8.05 12.74
N SER A 118 20.54 7.90 11.63
CA SER A 118 21.29 9.01 11.01
C SER A 118 20.34 10.04 10.39
N PHE A 119 20.81 11.28 10.28
CA PHE A 119 20.09 12.35 9.61
C PHE A 119 19.91 12.06 8.11
N HIS A 120 18.69 12.22 7.61
CA HIS A 120 18.39 12.10 6.18
C HIS A 120 18.15 13.47 5.54
N SER A 121 17.16 14.21 6.03
CA SER A 121 16.74 15.51 5.49
C SER A 121 15.82 16.23 6.48
N LYS A 122 15.50 17.49 6.21
CA LYS A 122 14.54 18.27 7.02
C LYS A 122 13.12 18.23 6.43
N VAL A 123 12.14 18.33 7.31
CA VAL A 123 10.73 18.49 6.92
C VAL A 123 10.55 19.91 6.38
N THR A 124 10.08 20.03 5.14
CA THR A 124 9.86 21.32 4.49
C THR A 124 8.42 21.83 4.67
N LYS A 125 8.25 23.15 4.69
CA LYS A 125 6.94 23.82 4.75
C LYS A 125 6.00 23.35 3.63
N LYS A 126 6.52 23.13 2.42
CA LYS A 126 5.75 22.61 1.27
C LYS A 126 5.13 21.25 1.55
N GLN A 127 5.83 20.36 2.26
CA GLN A 127 5.33 19.03 2.61
C GLN A 127 4.17 19.12 3.63
N LEU A 128 4.28 20.02 4.61
CA LEU A 128 3.22 20.28 5.59
C LEU A 128 1.97 20.89 4.97
N THR A 129 2.13 21.84 4.06
CA THR A 129 1.03 22.48 3.34
C THR A 129 0.27 21.47 2.47
N ARG A 130 0.97 20.57 1.77
CA ARG A 130 0.37 19.49 0.97
C ARG A 130 -0.49 18.54 1.81
N GLN A 131 -0.09 18.25 3.05
CA GLN A 131 -0.89 17.43 3.97
C GLN A 131 -2.17 18.14 4.42
N LYS A 132 -2.07 19.43 4.75
CA LYS A 132 -3.23 20.27 5.12
C LYS A 132 -4.24 20.37 3.95
N TRP A 133 -3.76 20.61 2.73
CA TRP A 133 -4.59 20.69 1.54
C TRP A 133 -5.35 19.39 1.23
N LYS A 134 -4.68 18.24 1.29
CA LYS A 134 -5.32 16.92 1.11
C LYS A 134 -6.43 16.67 2.14
N LYS A 135 -6.25 17.13 3.37
CA LYS A 135 -7.23 16.95 4.44
C LYS A 135 -8.46 17.84 4.21
N SER A 136 -8.28 19.10 3.81
CA SER A 136 -9.38 20.04 3.51
C SER A 136 -10.16 19.62 2.26
N PHE A 137 -9.48 19.12 1.22
CA PHE A 137 -10.13 18.63 0.01
C PHE A 137 -11.03 17.41 0.29
N LYS A 138 -10.52 16.45 1.10
CA LYS A 138 -11.31 15.28 1.47
C LYS A 138 -12.54 15.62 2.31
N ALA A 139 -12.42 16.59 3.23
CA ALA A 139 -13.56 17.05 4.02
C ALA A 139 -14.64 17.69 3.12
N LYS A 140 -14.27 18.57 2.20
CA LYS A 140 -15.19 19.17 1.24
C LYS A 140 -15.91 18.14 0.36
N GLN A 141 -15.20 17.08 -0.07
CA GLN A 141 -15.81 16.02 -0.87
C GLN A 141 -16.86 15.23 -0.09
N GLN A 142 -16.60 14.94 1.19
CA GLN A 142 -17.56 14.24 2.06
C GLN A 142 -18.82 15.08 2.31
N ASP A 143 -18.67 16.40 2.47
CA ASP A 143 -19.81 17.31 2.64
C ASP A 143 -20.69 17.36 1.38
N LEU A 144 -20.09 17.36 0.18
CA LEU A 144 -20.81 17.32 -1.10
C LEU A 144 -21.57 15.99 -1.28
N ASP A 145 -20.92 14.87 -1.00
CA ASP A 145 -21.52 13.53 -1.12
C ASP A 145 -22.70 13.38 -0.12
N SER A 146 -22.58 13.96 1.08
CA SER A 146 -23.63 13.93 2.10
C SER A 146 -24.85 14.77 1.72
N ASN A 147 -24.64 15.93 1.08
CA ASN A 147 -25.73 16.79 0.62
C ASN A 147 -26.46 16.18 -0.58
N TYR A 148 -25.71 15.57 -1.53
CA TYR A 148 -26.32 14.88 -2.67
C TYR A 148 -27.26 13.75 -2.24
N ASN A 149 -26.86 12.95 -1.24
CA ASN A 149 -27.70 11.87 -0.72
C ASN A 149 -28.95 12.38 0.03
N LYS A 150 -28.89 13.55 0.70
CA LYS A 150 -30.04 14.15 1.37
C LYS A 150 -31.09 14.67 0.39
N GLU A 151 -30.65 15.21 -0.76
CA GLU A 151 -31.59 15.72 -1.78
C GLU A 151 -32.37 14.58 -2.46
N GLN A 152 -31.79 13.36 -2.55
CA GLN A 152 -32.45 12.19 -3.11
C GLN A 152 -33.50 11.55 -2.18
N GLU A 153 -33.42 11.78 -0.85
CA GLU A 153 -34.39 11.26 0.13
C GLU A 153 -35.67 12.12 0.26
N ILE A 154 -35.70 13.32 -0.32
CA ILE A 154 -36.83 14.26 -0.22
C ILE A 154 -37.82 14.05 -1.39
N ASP A 155 -37.42 13.38 -2.47
CA ASP A 155 -38.26 13.16 -3.67
C ASP A 155 -39.00 11.82 -3.68
N LEU A 156 -39.12 11.12 -2.53
CA LEU A 156 -39.90 9.89 -2.34
C LEU A 156 -41.05 10.11 -1.34
#